data_01ebe41e2f107149d9c14bb2e2aeb10c
#
_entry.id   01ebe41e2f107149d9c14bb2e2aeb10c
#
_cell.length_a   1.000
_cell.length_b   1.000
_cell.length_c   1.000
_cell.angle_alpha   90.00
_cell.angle_beta   90.00
_cell.angle_gamma   90.00
#
_symmetry.space_group_name_H-M   'P 1'
#
loop_
_entity.id
_entity.type
_entity.pdbx_description
1 polymer ?
#
loop_
_entity_poly.entity_id
_entity_poly.type
_entity_poly.pdbx_seq_one_letter_code
_entity_poly.pdbx_strand_id
1 'polypeptide(L)'
;MTMLLSPLLASAESTSENFASFDVPLWAWAALIGAIVAMLIIDLLLVHKTAHVISIKEAAIESTIWISIGLAFGLVMLVWQGGQAGGEYYAGFLIEKSLSIDNVFVWAVIFSFFAVPREYQFRVLFWGIFGALVLR
;
A
#
# COMPACT_ATOMS: atom_id res chain seq x y z
N MET A 1 -33.93 27.34 9.84
CA MET A 1 -33.17 26.09 9.85
C MET A 1 -32.34 25.92 8.56
N THR A 2 -32.85 26.25 7.40
CA THR A 2 -32.13 26.21 6.11
C THR A 2 -30.97 27.21 5.99
N MET A 3 -31.01 28.33 6.68
CA MET A 3 -29.97 29.38 6.60
C MET A 3 -28.66 29.04 7.35
N LEU A 4 -28.71 28.12 8.33
CA LEU A 4 -27.55 27.70 9.10
C LEU A 4 -26.78 26.52 8.45
N LEU A 5 -27.40 25.81 7.51
CA LEU A 5 -26.80 24.70 6.81
C LEU A 5 -25.99 25.12 5.56
N SER A 6 -26.28 26.30 4.98
CA SER A 6 -25.59 26.81 3.79
C SER A 6 -24.08 26.97 4.00
N PRO A 7 -23.57 27.57 5.11
CA PRO A 7 -22.13 27.70 5.29
C PRO A 7 -21.42 26.38 5.56
N LEU A 8 -22.13 25.41 6.16
CA LEU A 8 -21.58 24.08 6.41
C LEU A 8 -21.48 23.24 5.12
N LEU A 9 -22.45 23.38 4.23
CA LEU A 9 -22.41 22.75 2.90
C LEU A 9 -21.35 23.40 2.00
N ALA A 10 -21.23 24.71 2.04
CA ALA A 10 -20.20 25.43 1.29
C ALA A 10 -18.78 25.08 1.77
N SER A 11 -18.58 24.89 3.09
CA SER A 11 -17.29 24.45 3.61
C SER A 11 -17.00 22.98 3.28
N ALA A 12 -17.99 22.11 3.16
CA ALA A 12 -17.81 20.74 2.72
C ALA A 12 -17.46 20.66 1.21
N GLU A 13 -18.09 21.50 0.38
CA GLU A 13 -17.76 21.60 -1.05
C GLU A 13 -16.34 22.17 -1.27
N SER A 14 -15.93 23.18 -0.51
CA SER A 14 -14.58 23.74 -0.62
C SER A 14 -13.48 22.79 -0.16
N THR A 15 -13.81 21.83 0.70
CA THR A 15 -12.85 20.80 1.13
C THR A 15 -12.62 19.74 0.05
N SER A 16 -13.60 19.47 -0.78
CA SER A 16 -13.48 18.51 -1.89
C SER A 16 -12.67 19.05 -3.08
N GLU A 17 -12.61 20.37 -3.25
CA GLU A 17 -11.84 21.02 -4.34
C GLU A 17 -10.33 21.09 -4.05
N ASN A 18 -9.89 20.85 -2.82
CA ASN A 18 -8.49 20.95 -2.42
C ASN A 18 -7.66 19.68 -2.67
N PHE A 19 -8.27 18.59 -3.12
CA PHE A 19 -7.54 17.39 -3.49
C PHE A 19 -7.05 17.48 -4.95
N ALA A 20 -5.85 16.96 -5.20
CA ALA A 20 -5.33 16.87 -6.55
C ALA A 20 -6.28 16.01 -7.41
N SER A 21 -6.98 16.66 -8.35
CA SER A 21 -7.79 15.97 -9.35
C SER A 21 -7.01 15.88 -10.66
N PHE A 22 -6.77 14.70 -11.15
CA PHE A 22 -6.13 14.48 -12.43
C PHE A 22 -6.84 13.38 -13.20
N ASP A 23 -7.05 13.62 -14.47
CA ASP A 23 -7.57 12.63 -15.40
C ASP A 23 -6.46 11.63 -15.74
N VAL A 24 -6.54 10.45 -15.12
CA VAL A 24 -5.61 9.37 -15.41
C VAL A 24 -6.17 8.53 -16.55
N PRO A 25 -5.52 8.46 -17.72
CA PRO A 25 -6.00 7.67 -18.82
C PRO A 25 -6.01 6.18 -18.47
N LEU A 26 -6.93 5.43 -19.04
CA LEU A 26 -7.14 4.02 -18.77
C LEU A 26 -5.87 3.16 -18.97
N TRP A 27 -5.04 3.54 -19.94
CA TRP A 27 -3.77 2.85 -20.19
C TRP A 27 -2.78 2.98 -19.00
N ALA A 28 -2.78 4.12 -18.29
CA ALA A 28 -1.92 4.32 -17.14
C ALA A 28 -2.38 3.43 -15.96
N TRP A 29 -3.68 3.27 -15.76
CA TRP A 29 -4.21 2.31 -14.80
C TRP A 29 -3.84 0.87 -15.16
N ALA A 30 -3.99 0.49 -16.43
CA ALA A 30 -3.59 -0.83 -16.90
C ALA A 30 -2.08 -1.08 -16.73
N ALA A 31 -1.24 -0.08 -17.02
CA ALA A 31 0.20 -0.15 -16.81
C ALA A 31 0.57 -0.30 -15.33
N LEU A 32 -0.07 0.45 -14.45
CA LEU A 32 0.15 0.37 -13.01
C LEU A 32 -0.23 -1.02 -12.46
N ILE A 33 -1.42 -1.49 -12.78
CA ILE A 33 -1.90 -2.81 -12.35
C ILE A 33 -1.00 -3.91 -12.92
N GLY A 34 -0.63 -3.82 -14.18
CA GLY A 34 0.30 -4.76 -14.83
C GLY A 34 1.67 -4.79 -14.16
N ALA A 35 2.22 -3.64 -13.79
CA ALA A 35 3.48 -3.55 -13.07
C ALA A 35 3.38 -4.17 -11.66
N ILE A 36 2.30 -3.91 -10.93
CA ILE A 36 2.07 -4.49 -9.61
C ILE A 36 1.97 -6.01 -9.70
N VAL A 37 1.16 -6.53 -10.64
CA VAL A 37 1.00 -7.98 -10.84
C VAL A 37 2.32 -8.62 -11.24
N ALA A 38 3.10 -8.01 -12.14
CA ALA A 38 4.41 -8.50 -12.53
C ALA A 38 5.38 -8.56 -11.35
N MET A 39 5.42 -7.51 -10.51
CA MET A 39 6.24 -7.50 -9.30
C MET A 39 5.83 -8.60 -8.32
N LEU A 40 4.53 -8.81 -8.10
CA LEU A 40 4.04 -9.88 -7.22
C LEU A 40 4.40 -11.28 -7.75
N ILE A 41 4.29 -11.49 -9.06
CA ILE A 41 4.68 -12.76 -9.70
C ILE A 41 6.19 -13.00 -9.55
N ILE A 42 6.99 -11.98 -9.79
CA ILE A 42 8.46 -12.05 -9.65
C ILE A 42 8.82 -12.39 -8.19
N ASP A 43 8.22 -11.69 -7.23
CA ASP A 43 8.44 -11.93 -5.80
C ASP A 43 8.09 -13.36 -5.41
N LEU A 44 6.92 -13.85 -5.81
CA LEU A 44 6.46 -15.18 -5.47
C LEU A 44 7.29 -16.30 -6.13
N LEU A 45 7.67 -16.13 -7.40
CA LEU A 45 8.36 -17.16 -8.17
C LEU A 45 9.88 -17.18 -7.97
N LEU A 46 10.50 -16.03 -7.77
CA LEU A 46 11.95 -15.91 -7.69
C LEU A 46 12.47 -15.83 -6.26
N VAL A 47 11.79 -15.08 -5.41
CA VAL A 47 12.25 -14.82 -4.03
C VAL A 47 11.74 -15.88 -3.07
N HIS A 48 10.47 -16.27 -3.19
CA HIS A 48 9.79 -17.17 -2.24
C HIS A 48 9.38 -18.50 -2.86
N LYS A 49 10.23 -19.07 -3.70
CA LYS A 49 9.95 -20.34 -4.40
C LYS A 49 9.77 -21.53 -3.48
N THR A 50 10.47 -21.54 -2.34
CA THR A 50 10.39 -22.62 -1.35
C THR A 50 10.03 -22.10 0.03
N ALA A 51 9.21 -22.83 0.78
CA ALA A 51 8.92 -22.50 2.17
C ALA A 51 10.20 -22.69 3.02
N HIS A 52 10.77 -21.60 3.52
CA HIS A 52 11.91 -21.61 4.42
C HIS A 52 11.74 -20.55 5.51
N VAL A 53 12.52 -20.64 6.57
CA VAL A 53 12.52 -19.62 7.63
C VAL A 53 13.28 -18.39 7.12
N ILE A 54 12.55 -17.28 6.94
CA ILE A 54 13.13 -16.00 6.50
C ILE A 54 13.98 -15.43 7.64
N SER A 55 15.24 -15.10 7.33
CA SER A 55 16.13 -14.45 8.28
C SER A 55 15.78 -12.97 8.44
N ILE A 56 16.15 -12.38 9.59
CA ILE A 56 15.95 -10.94 9.84
C ILE A 56 16.65 -10.08 8.77
N LYS A 57 17.83 -10.50 8.31
CA LYS A 57 18.57 -9.79 7.26
C LYS A 57 17.84 -9.82 5.93
N GLU A 58 17.31 -10.97 5.56
CA GLU A 58 16.54 -11.17 4.34
C GLU A 58 15.27 -10.31 4.34
N ALA A 59 14.51 -10.35 5.44
CA ALA A 59 13.33 -9.51 5.62
C ALA A 59 13.66 -8.00 5.59
N ALA A 60 14.77 -7.58 6.20
CA ALA A 60 15.20 -6.19 6.20
C ALA A 60 15.60 -5.70 4.80
N ILE A 61 16.32 -6.51 4.02
CA ILE A 61 16.71 -6.19 2.65
C ILE A 61 15.47 -6.06 1.77
N GLU A 62 14.58 -7.04 1.82
CA GLU A 62 13.34 -7.05 1.05
C GLU A 62 12.44 -5.86 1.39
N SER A 63 12.23 -5.59 2.67
CA SER A 63 11.48 -4.41 3.13
C SER A 63 12.10 -3.10 2.63
N THR A 64 13.43 -2.98 2.68
CA THR A 64 14.14 -1.80 2.18
C THR A 64 13.94 -1.61 0.69
N ILE A 65 13.97 -2.67 -0.10
CA ILE A 65 13.72 -2.63 -1.54
C ILE A 65 12.31 -2.12 -1.81
N TRP A 66 11.30 -2.69 -1.17
CA TRP A 66 9.90 -2.30 -1.38
C TRP A 66 9.61 -0.86 -0.93
N ILE A 67 10.16 -0.44 0.20
CA ILE A 67 10.06 0.95 0.68
C ILE A 67 10.72 1.90 -0.31
N SER A 68 11.90 1.56 -0.83
CA SER A 68 12.63 2.37 -1.80
C SER A 68 11.85 2.52 -3.11
N ILE A 69 11.22 1.46 -3.60
CA ILE A 69 10.34 1.51 -4.78
C ILE A 69 9.16 2.46 -4.53
N GLY A 70 8.52 2.37 -3.37
CA GLY A 70 7.43 3.25 -3.00
C GLY A 70 7.84 4.73 -2.91
N LEU A 71 9.01 5.01 -2.34
CA LEU A 71 9.55 6.36 -2.26
C LEU A 71 9.94 6.91 -3.65
N ALA A 72 10.53 6.08 -4.51
CA ALA A 72 10.86 6.43 -5.89
C ALA A 72 9.61 6.75 -6.70
N PHE A 73 8.54 6.00 -6.53
CA PHE A 73 7.25 6.29 -7.16
C PHE A 73 6.69 7.64 -6.71
N GLY A 74 6.83 7.99 -5.43
CA GLY A 74 6.47 9.31 -4.91
C GLY A 74 7.24 10.44 -5.58
N LEU A 75 8.54 10.25 -5.87
CA LEU A 75 9.32 11.23 -6.62
C LEU A 75 8.83 11.38 -8.06
N VAL A 76 8.46 10.30 -8.71
CA VAL A 76 7.85 10.33 -10.04
C VAL A 76 6.54 11.13 -10.01
N MET A 77 5.69 10.91 -9.02
CA MET A 77 4.45 11.67 -8.86
C MET A 77 4.72 13.14 -8.61
N LEU A 78 5.72 13.48 -7.80
CA LEU A 78 6.13 14.85 -7.52
C LEU A 78 6.56 15.60 -8.79
N VAL A 79 7.36 14.95 -9.63
CA VAL A 79 7.90 15.54 -10.86
C VAL A 79 6.84 15.62 -11.96
N TRP A 80 5.99 14.62 -12.06
CA TRP A 80 5.02 14.50 -13.15
C TRP A 80 3.72 15.27 -12.86
N GLN A 81 3.18 15.15 -11.67
CA GLN A 81 1.88 15.72 -11.30
C GLN A 81 1.99 16.98 -10.41
N GLY A 82 3.20 17.34 -10.00
CA GLY A 82 3.48 18.52 -9.20
C GLY A 82 3.49 18.29 -7.69
N GLY A 83 3.79 19.36 -6.95
CA GLY A 83 4.05 19.29 -5.51
C GLY A 83 2.84 18.87 -4.67
N GLN A 84 1.62 19.21 -5.07
CA GLN A 84 0.41 18.83 -4.35
C GLN A 84 0.18 17.32 -4.41
N ALA A 85 0.22 16.72 -5.60
CA ALA A 85 0.03 15.28 -5.80
C ALA A 85 1.14 14.48 -5.12
N GLY A 86 2.39 14.93 -5.20
CA GLY A 86 3.51 14.32 -4.49
C GLY A 86 3.35 14.37 -2.97
N GLY A 87 2.91 15.52 -2.43
CA GLY A 87 2.64 15.68 -1.01
C GLY A 87 1.53 14.77 -0.51
N GLU A 88 0.43 14.65 -1.24
CA GLU A 88 -0.68 13.74 -0.94
C GLU A 88 -0.24 12.28 -0.99
N TYR A 89 0.57 11.90 -1.97
CA TYR A 89 1.14 10.56 -2.07
C TYR A 89 2.00 10.22 -0.85
N TYR A 90 2.93 11.09 -0.47
CA TYR A 90 3.80 10.83 0.69
C TYR A 90 3.03 10.80 2.00
N ALA A 91 2.03 11.65 2.17
CA ALA A 91 1.14 11.61 3.33
C ALA A 91 0.40 10.27 3.41
N GLY A 92 -0.20 9.83 2.32
CA GLY A 92 -0.84 8.52 2.21
C GLY A 92 0.13 7.37 2.45
N PHE A 93 1.33 7.44 1.89
CA PHE A 93 2.37 6.43 2.08
C PHE A 93 2.81 6.29 3.55
N LEU A 94 2.97 7.40 4.26
CA LEU A 94 3.31 7.38 5.69
C LEU A 94 2.18 6.79 6.54
N ILE A 95 0.93 7.16 6.25
CA ILE A 95 -0.25 6.60 6.93
C ILE A 95 -0.34 5.09 6.69
N GLU A 96 -0.21 4.66 5.45
CA GLU A 96 -0.21 3.23 5.08
C GLU A 96 0.89 2.45 5.79
N LYS A 97 2.10 2.99 5.87
CA LYS A 97 3.21 2.34 6.57
C LYS A 97 2.98 2.27 8.08
N SER A 98 2.40 3.30 8.68
CA SER A 98 2.05 3.30 10.10
C SER A 98 1.00 2.25 10.41
N LEU A 99 -0.07 2.18 9.62
CA LEU A 99 -1.12 1.16 9.75
C LEU A 99 -0.58 -0.26 9.48
N SER A 100 0.36 -0.40 8.56
CA SER A 100 1.00 -1.67 8.26
C SER A 100 1.80 -2.22 9.45
N ILE A 101 2.47 -1.36 10.22
CA ILE A 101 3.18 -1.76 11.44
C ILE A 101 2.21 -2.31 12.48
N ASP A 102 1.07 -1.65 12.70
CA ASP A 102 0.04 -2.13 13.60
C ASP A 102 -0.50 -3.50 13.16
N ASN A 103 -0.74 -3.68 11.87
CA ASN A 103 -1.21 -4.95 11.32
C ASN A 103 -0.17 -6.08 11.51
N VAL A 104 1.13 -5.78 11.37
CA VAL A 104 2.19 -6.77 11.62
C VAL A 104 2.15 -7.26 13.06
N PHE A 105 1.90 -6.38 14.02
CA PHE A 105 1.77 -6.77 15.43
C PHE A 105 0.58 -7.72 15.63
N VAL A 106 -0.58 -7.42 15.07
CA VAL A 106 -1.77 -8.28 15.12
C VAL A 106 -1.48 -9.64 14.51
N TRP A 107 -0.85 -9.70 13.34
CA TRP A 107 -0.46 -10.94 12.69
C TRP A 107 0.51 -11.77 13.54
N ALA A 108 1.47 -11.11 14.18
CA ALA A 108 2.42 -11.79 15.07
C ALA A 108 1.71 -12.47 16.24
N VAL A 109 0.73 -11.80 16.85
CA VAL A 109 -0.11 -12.37 17.92
C VAL A 109 -0.94 -13.55 17.42
N ILE A 110 -1.60 -13.41 16.28
CA ILE A 110 -2.42 -14.48 15.67
C ILE A 110 -1.55 -15.70 15.36
N PHE A 111 -0.41 -15.53 14.72
CA PHE A 111 0.49 -16.65 14.39
C PHE A 111 1.05 -17.34 15.62
N SER A 112 1.32 -16.58 16.69
CA SER A 112 1.73 -17.15 17.96
C SER A 112 0.61 -17.97 18.62
N PHE A 113 -0.62 -17.46 18.57
CA PHE A 113 -1.78 -18.13 19.14
C PHE A 113 -2.11 -19.46 18.43
N PHE A 114 -2.07 -19.46 17.11
CA PHE A 114 -2.34 -20.65 16.30
C PHE A 114 -1.11 -21.52 16.08
N ALA A 115 0.04 -21.17 16.67
CA ALA A 115 1.31 -21.90 16.52
C ALA A 115 1.67 -22.18 15.04
N VAL A 116 1.44 -21.19 14.15
CA VAL A 116 1.76 -21.33 12.73
C VAL A 116 3.28 -21.44 12.55
N PRO A 117 3.81 -22.51 11.89
CA PRO A 117 5.24 -22.62 11.63
C PRO A 117 5.76 -21.42 10.82
N ARG A 118 6.94 -20.90 11.18
CA ARG A 118 7.55 -19.73 10.52
C ARG A 118 7.72 -19.91 9.01
N GLU A 119 7.94 -21.12 8.55
CA GLU A 119 8.12 -21.48 7.16
C GLU A 119 6.88 -21.18 6.29
N TYR A 120 5.68 -21.25 6.88
CA TYR A 120 4.42 -21.05 6.18
C TYR A 120 3.78 -19.67 6.41
N GLN A 121 4.30 -18.87 7.34
CA GLN A 121 3.73 -17.56 7.69
C GLN A 121 3.65 -16.63 6.48
N PHE A 122 4.68 -16.60 5.64
CA PHE A 122 4.67 -15.80 4.42
C PHE A 122 3.54 -16.20 3.47
N ARG A 123 3.36 -17.49 3.24
CA ARG A 123 2.29 -17.99 2.35
C ARG A 123 0.90 -17.67 2.88
N VAL A 124 0.69 -17.81 4.18
CA VAL A 124 -0.59 -17.47 4.82
C VAL A 124 -0.88 -15.99 4.68
N LEU A 125 0.11 -15.13 4.95
CA LEU A 125 -0.01 -13.68 4.77
C LEU A 125 -0.29 -13.31 3.32
N PHE A 126 0.46 -13.87 2.37
CA PHE A 126 0.29 -13.60 0.95
C PHE A 126 -1.15 -13.89 0.49
N TRP A 127 -1.64 -15.07 0.77
CA TRP A 127 -3.01 -15.47 0.40
C TRP A 127 -4.08 -14.70 1.16
N GLY A 128 -3.82 -14.36 2.42
CA GLY A 128 -4.71 -13.54 3.24
C GLY A 128 -4.85 -12.12 2.69
N ILE A 129 -3.74 -11.48 2.34
CA ILE A 129 -3.73 -10.14 1.75
C ILE A 129 -4.37 -10.15 0.36
N PHE A 130 -4.04 -11.15 -0.47
CA PHE A 130 -4.64 -11.31 -1.78
C PHE A 130 -6.17 -11.49 -1.69
N GLY A 131 -6.62 -12.37 -0.79
CA GLY A 131 -8.05 -12.55 -0.53
C GLY A 131 -8.75 -11.28 -0.07
N ALA A 132 -8.12 -10.52 0.82
CA ALA A 132 -8.64 -9.24 1.30
C ALA A 132 -8.78 -8.20 0.18
N LEU A 133 -7.81 -8.15 -0.75
CA LEU A 133 -7.86 -7.25 -1.91
C LEU A 133 -8.98 -7.64 -2.89
N VAL A 134 -9.21 -8.92 -3.10
CA VAL A 134 -10.28 -9.41 -3.99
C VAL A 134 -11.67 -9.19 -3.39
N LEU A 135 -11.81 -9.36 -2.07
CA LEU A 135 -13.08 -9.23 -1.36
C LEU A 135 -13.44 -7.77 -1.01
N ARG A 136 -12.49 -6.85 -1.04
CA ARG A 136 -12.68 -5.45 -0.73
C ARG A 136 -13.10 -4.64 -1.96
#